data_a8a47ec64b3bec7cdd17e91b3884f6f9
#
_entry.id   a8a47ec64b3bec7cdd17e91b3884f6f9
#
_cell.length_a   1.000
_cell.length_b   1.000
_cell.length_c   1.000
_cell.angle_alpha   90.00
_cell.angle_beta   90.00
_cell.angle_gamma   90.00
#
_symmetry.space_group_name_H-M   'P 1'
#
loop_
_entity.id
_entity.type
_entity.pdbx_description
1 polymer ?
#
loop_
_entity_poly.entity_id
_entity_poly.type
_entity_poly.pdbx_seq_one_letter_code
_entity_poly.pdbx_strand_id
1 'polypeptide(L)'
;SNVPVRAGMAGGSADAAGVLVGLNALYGAKLSMSELCALGAKIGADVPFALMGGTCRVQGVGDILKALPPCPDCWFTVVMPDYGVSTPEAFAAYDKVGSSTHPDCEAQEKAVRAEDLAGVCAAAGNALEECSGARDNEAIKAALRQHGAVTALMTGSGAAVFGVFPTEEAARGAAEALKAQWPQVYVAQPDKGGARVVSPKWLL
;
A
#
# COMPACT_ATOMS: atom_id res chain seq x y z
N SER A 1 -9.57 12.12 -3.41
CA SER A 1 -8.55 11.39 -2.64
C SER A 1 -7.50 12.34 -2.08
N ASN A 2 -6.98 12.03 -0.89
CA ASN A 2 -5.81 12.71 -0.32
C ASN A 2 -4.52 11.89 -0.59
N VAL A 3 -4.63 10.78 -1.29
CA VAL A 3 -3.48 9.96 -1.69
C VAL A 3 -2.83 10.59 -2.93
N PRO A 4 -1.50 10.80 -2.93
CA PRO A 4 -0.80 11.37 -4.09
C PRO A 4 -1.02 10.54 -5.37
N VAL A 5 -1.13 11.22 -6.49
CA VAL A 5 -1.30 10.58 -7.81
C VAL A 5 0.02 9.97 -8.28
N ARG A 6 -0.02 8.79 -8.92
CA ARG A 6 1.16 8.05 -9.42
C ARG A 6 2.19 7.74 -8.34
N ALA A 7 1.70 7.45 -7.14
CA ALA A 7 2.52 7.14 -5.97
C ALA A 7 2.68 5.62 -5.74
N GLY A 8 2.00 4.77 -6.50
CA GLY A 8 1.96 3.33 -6.23
C GLY A 8 1.13 2.93 -5.01
N MET A 9 0.22 3.79 -4.55
CA MET A 9 -0.63 3.59 -3.35
C MET A 9 -2.11 3.33 -3.66
N ALA A 10 -2.44 2.94 -4.87
CA ALA A 10 -3.80 2.59 -5.31
C ALA A 10 -4.91 3.60 -4.95
N GLY A 11 -4.59 4.92 -4.91
CA GLY A 11 -5.54 5.98 -4.50
C GLY A 11 -6.81 6.01 -5.34
N GLY A 12 -6.70 5.87 -6.66
CA GLY A 12 -7.85 5.80 -7.56
C GLY A 12 -8.73 4.56 -7.30
N SER A 13 -8.13 3.43 -6.97
CA SER A 13 -8.85 2.20 -6.62
C SER A 13 -9.57 2.33 -5.27
N ALA A 14 -8.96 3.03 -4.31
CA ALA A 14 -9.61 3.35 -3.03
C ALA A 14 -10.82 4.29 -3.23
N ASP A 15 -10.72 5.29 -4.11
CA ASP A 15 -11.83 6.16 -4.46
C ASP A 15 -12.97 5.38 -5.14
N ALA A 16 -12.64 4.49 -6.09
CA ALA A 16 -13.63 3.63 -6.74
C ALA A 16 -14.35 2.70 -5.75
N ALA A 17 -13.60 2.10 -4.83
CA ALA A 17 -14.18 1.27 -3.75
C ALA A 17 -15.13 2.09 -2.87
N GLY A 18 -14.73 3.31 -2.49
CA GLY A 18 -15.56 4.23 -1.72
C GLY A 18 -16.86 4.59 -2.43
N VAL A 19 -16.80 4.84 -3.75
CA VAL A 19 -17.99 5.10 -4.58
C VAL A 19 -18.92 3.88 -4.62
N LEU A 20 -18.38 2.67 -4.86
CA LEU A 20 -19.18 1.44 -4.89
C LEU A 20 -19.92 1.20 -3.58
N VAL A 21 -19.23 1.31 -2.44
CA VAL A 21 -19.82 1.15 -1.11
C VAL A 21 -20.86 2.24 -0.84
N GLY A 22 -20.55 3.49 -1.19
CA GLY A 22 -21.46 4.62 -1.00
C GLY A 22 -22.74 4.48 -1.82
N LEU A 23 -22.64 4.10 -3.10
CA LEU A 23 -23.82 3.87 -3.96
C LEU A 23 -24.63 2.67 -3.49
N ASN A 24 -23.98 1.56 -3.10
CA ASN A 24 -24.67 0.40 -2.55
C ASN A 24 -25.53 0.76 -1.34
N ALA A 25 -24.99 1.58 -0.44
CA ALA A 25 -25.72 2.06 0.73
C ALA A 25 -26.82 3.07 0.37
N LEU A 26 -26.52 4.06 -0.47
CA LEU A 26 -27.43 5.15 -0.83
C LEU A 26 -28.69 4.66 -1.55
N TYR A 27 -28.52 3.74 -2.47
CA TYR A 27 -29.64 3.18 -3.26
C TYR A 27 -30.24 1.91 -2.66
N GLY A 28 -29.72 1.43 -1.54
CA GLY A 28 -30.21 0.21 -0.89
C GLY A 28 -30.09 -1.02 -1.77
N ALA A 29 -29.06 -1.09 -2.64
CA ALA A 29 -28.92 -2.16 -3.63
C ALA A 29 -28.62 -3.53 -2.99
N LYS A 30 -28.17 -3.53 -1.70
CA LYS A 30 -27.93 -4.75 -0.90
C LYS A 30 -26.96 -5.75 -1.53
N LEU A 31 -26.03 -5.25 -2.35
CA LEU A 31 -24.98 -6.09 -2.92
C LEU A 31 -24.06 -6.59 -1.81
N SER A 32 -23.73 -7.87 -1.87
CA SER A 32 -22.75 -8.51 -1.00
C SER A 32 -21.34 -8.01 -1.30
N MET A 33 -20.40 -8.23 -0.39
CA MET A 33 -18.98 -7.89 -0.61
C MET A 33 -18.43 -8.63 -1.86
N SER A 34 -18.82 -9.88 -2.09
CA SER A 34 -18.41 -10.64 -3.26
C SER A 34 -18.89 -10.00 -4.57
N GLU A 35 -20.14 -9.51 -4.61
CA GLU A 35 -20.69 -8.82 -5.78
C GLU A 35 -20.02 -7.47 -6.00
N LEU A 36 -19.74 -6.73 -4.93
CA LEU A 36 -18.97 -5.47 -5.00
C LEU A 36 -17.55 -5.71 -5.52
N CYS A 37 -16.87 -6.75 -5.05
CA CYS A 37 -15.55 -7.13 -5.55
C CYS A 37 -15.58 -7.52 -7.04
N ALA A 38 -16.60 -8.28 -7.47
CA ALA A 38 -16.77 -8.64 -8.86
C ALA A 38 -17.03 -7.42 -9.78
N LEU A 39 -17.75 -6.41 -9.29
CA LEU A 39 -17.89 -5.12 -9.97
C LEU A 39 -16.58 -4.33 -9.95
N GLY A 40 -15.92 -4.30 -8.80
CA GLY A 40 -14.65 -3.60 -8.60
C GLY A 40 -13.54 -4.10 -9.53
N ALA A 41 -13.46 -5.42 -9.73
CA ALA A 41 -12.47 -6.04 -10.63
C ALA A 41 -12.60 -5.56 -12.08
N LYS A 42 -13.80 -5.14 -12.50
CA LYS A 42 -14.04 -4.56 -13.85
C LYS A 42 -13.57 -3.10 -13.95
N ILE A 43 -13.37 -2.43 -12.82
CA ILE A 43 -12.91 -1.02 -12.76
C ILE A 43 -11.40 -0.98 -12.66
N GLY A 44 -10.79 -1.85 -11.84
CA GLY A 44 -9.35 -1.91 -11.66
C GLY A 44 -8.91 -3.04 -10.75
N ALA A 45 -7.69 -3.52 -10.96
CA ALA A 45 -7.11 -4.68 -10.27
C ALA A 45 -7.07 -4.52 -8.73
N ASP A 46 -6.80 -3.31 -8.22
CA ASP A 46 -6.68 -3.06 -6.78
C ASP A 46 -8.02 -2.74 -6.11
N VAL A 47 -9.12 -2.56 -6.88
CA VAL A 47 -10.43 -2.19 -6.30
C VAL A 47 -11.01 -3.28 -5.38
N PRO A 48 -10.92 -4.58 -5.72
CA PRO A 48 -11.37 -5.63 -4.81
C PRO A 48 -10.64 -5.61 -3.46
N PHE A 49 -9.33 -5.40 -3.46
CA PHE A 49 -8.58 -5.26 -2.21
C PHE A 49 -9.00 -4.00 -1.43
N ALA A 50 -9.19 -2.86 -2.10
CA ALA A 50 -9.65 -1.63 -1.46
C ALA A 50 -11.05 -1.75 -0.83
N LEU A 51 -11.90 -2.64 -1.38
CA LEU A 51 -13.20 -2.99 -0.79
C LEU A 51 -13.05 -3.85 0.45
N MET A 52 -12.20 -4.89 0.41
CA MET A 52 -11.99 -5.81 1.52
C MET A 52 -11.15 -5.21 2.64
N GLY A 53 -10.06 -4.56 2.30
CA GLY A 53 -9.07 -4.00 3.23
C GLY A 53 -8.34 -5.03 4.07
N GLY A 54 -7.75 -4.57 5.17
CA GLY A 54 -6.97 -5.40 6.07
C GLY A 54 -5.67 -5.91 5.45
N THR A 55 -5.28 -7.14 5.77
CA THR A 55 -4.09 -7.80 5.22
C THR A 55 -4.52 -8.93 4.30
N CYS A 56 -4.08 -8.89 3.05
CA CYS A 56 -4.43 -9.90 2.05
C CYS A 56 -3.20 -10.33 1.25
N ARG A 57 -3.13 -11.61 0.92
CA ARG A 57 -2.32 -12.08 -0.21
C ARG A 57 -3.15 -11.90 -1.48
N VAL A 58 -2.64 -11.14 -2.42
CA VAL A 58 -3.30 -10.87 -3.71
C VAL A 58 -2.52 -11.58 -4.81
N GLN A 59 -3.21 -12.29 -5.69
CA GLN A 59 -2.62 -13.08 -6.77
C GLN A 59 -3.39 -12.85 -8.08
N GLY A 60 -2.93 -13.51 -9.16
CA GLY A 60 -3.51 -13.30 -10.49
C GLY A 60 -3.27 -11.88 -10.99
N VAL A 61 -4.30 -11.27 -11.54
CA VAL A 61 -4.31 -9.86 -11.97
C VAL A 61 -4.91 -8.94 -10.90
N GLY A 62 -4.92 -9.36 -9.64
CA GLY A 62 -5.55 -8.64 -8.53
C GLY A 62 -6.92 -9.21 -8.11
N ASP A 63 -7.33 -10.31 -8.73
CA ASP A 63 -8.66 -10.92 -8.61
C ASP A 63 -8.74 -12.07 -7.58
N ILE A 64 -7.61 -12.65 -7.21
CA ILE A 64 -7.53 -13.73 -6.21
C ILE A 64 -7.06 -13.15 -4.89
N LEU A 65 -8.00 -12.93 -3.97
CA LEU A 65 -7.70 -12.38 -2.65
C LEU A 65 -7.82 -13.47 -1.58
N LYS A 66 -6.76 -13.62 -0.80
CA LYS A 66 -6.72 -14.48 0.39
C LYS A 66 -6.53 -13.60 1.61
N ALA A 67 -7.57 -13.46 2.42
CA ALA A 67 -7.47 -12.73 3.67
C ALA A 67 -6.47 -13.39 4.63
N LEU A 68 -5.68 -12.59 5.29
CA LEU A 68 -4.71 -12.97 6.32
C LEU A 68 -5.12 -12.37 7.67
N PRO A 69 -4.55 -12.83 8.79
CA PRO A 69 -4.64 -12.11 10.05
C PRO A 69 -4.18 -10.66 9.90
N PRO A 70 -4.58 -9.75 10.80
CA PRO A 70 -4.10 -8.38 10.77
C PRO A 70 -2.57 -8.32 10.71
N CYS A 71 -2.05 -7.33 9.99
CA CYS A 71 -0.62 -7.03 10.04
C CYS A 71 -0.20 -6.79 11.49
N PRO A 72 0.97 -7.27 11.93
CA PRO A 72 1.52 -6.92 13.24
C PRO A 72 1.54 -5.42 13.47
N ASP A 73 1.37 -4.99 14.71
CA ASP A 73 1.35 -3.59 15.06
C ASP A 73 2.63 -2.89 14.59
N CYS A 74 2.45 -1.89 13.75
CA CYS A 74 3.55 -1.11 13.19
C CYS A 74 3.05 0.25 12.71
N TRP A 75 4.00 1.11 12.36
CA TRP A 75 3.76 2.42 11.77
C TRP A 75 4.54 2.55 10.47
N PHE A 76 4.00 3.33 9.55
CA PHE A 76 4.64 3.64 8.28
C PHE A 76 4.99 5.11 8.21
N THR A 77 6.20 5.43 7.74
CA THR A 77 6.51 6.73 7.19
C THR A 77 6.57 6.59 5.68
N VAL A 78 5.71 7.30 4.99
CA VAL A 78 5.60 7.28 3.51
C VAL A 78 6.16 8.58 2.97
N VAL A 79 7.10 8.48 2.07
CA VAL A 79 7.74 9.61 1.39
C VAL A 79 7.39 9.58 -0.09
N MET A 80 6.80 10.66 -0.58
CA MET A 80 6.50 10.84 -2.00
C MET A 80 7.45 11.90 -2.58
N PRO A 81 8.27 11.55 -3.58
CA PRO A 81 9.08 12.54 -4.30
C PRO A 81 8.19 13.49 -5.12
N ASP A 82 8.77 14.51 -5.71
CA ASP A 82 8.09 15.55 -6.50
C ASP A 82 7.61 15.09 -7.89
N TYR A 83 7.80 13.83 -8.21
CA TYR A 83 7.36 13.20 -9.45
C TYR A 83 6.61 11.90 -9.18
N GLY A 84 5.85 11.43 -10.16
CA GLY A 84 5.16 10.15 -10.11
C GLY A 84 5.67 9.18 -11.17
N VAL A 85 5.41 7.89 -10.98
CA VAL A 85 5.72 6.83 -11.93
C VAL A 85 4.45 6.36 -12.64
N SER A 86 4.57 6.09 -13.93
CA SER A 86 3.50 5.49 -14.74
C SER A 86 3.47 3.98 -14.50
N THR A 87 2.40 3.47 -13.91
CA THR A 87 2.25 2.03 -13.66
C THR A 87 2.39 1.19 -14.93
N PRO A 88 1.75 1.53 -16.08
CA PRO A 88 1.94 0.78 -17.32
C PRO A 88 3.40 0.77 -17.81
N GLU A 89 4.11 1.89 -17.66
CA GLU A 89 5.52 1.98 -18.08
C GLU A 89 6.43 1.14 -17.16
N ALA A 90 6.18 1.13 -15.84
CA ALA A 90 6.94 0.31 -14.90
C ALA A 90 6.77 -1.19 -15.21
N PHE A 91 5.54 -1.65 -15.45
CA PHE A 91 5.30 -3.04 -15.84
C PHE A 91 5.89 -3.38 -17.22
N ALA A 92 5.77 -2.50 -18.22
CA ALA A 92 6.38 -2.70 -19.51
C ALA A 92 7.92 -2.75 -19.45
N ALA A 93 8.53 -2.01 -18.54
CA ALA A 93 9.97 -2.09 -18.28
C ALA A 93 10.33 -3.43 -17.61
N TYR A 94 9.53 -3.86 -16.60
CA TYR A 94 9.71 -5.15 -15.96
C TYR A 94 9.62 -6.32 -16.96
N ASP A 95 8.64 -6.30 -17.86
CA ASP A 95 8.48 -7.33 -18.90
C ASP A 95 9.68 -7.43 -19.83
N LYS A 96 10.41 -6.33 -20.03
CA LYS A 96 11.60 -6.28 -20.91
C LYS A 96 12.89 -6.74 -20.22
N VAL A 97 13.10 -6.31 -18.97
CA VAL A 97 14.40 -6.52 -18.30
C VAL A 97 14.31 -7.50 -17.12
N GLY A 98 13.11 -7.77 -16.60
CA GLY A 98 12.91 -8.58 -15.41
C GLY A 98 13.38 -7.87 -14.14
N SER A 99 13.56 -8.64 -13.08
CA SER A 99 14.15 -8.20 -11.81
C SER A 99 14.96 -9.34 -11.20
N SER A 100 16.01 -9.00 -10.48
CA SER A 100 16.76 -9.95 -9.64
C SER A 100 16.08 -10.17 -8.29
N THR A 101 15.17 -9.28 -7.91
CA THR A 101 14.42 -9.31 -6.63
C THR A 101 13.22 -10.23 -6.75
N HIS A 102 13.20 -11.29 -5.96
CA HIS A 102 12.10 -12.26 -5.87
C HIS A 102 11.62 -12.35 -4.41
N PRO A 103 10.64 -11.53 -3.99
CA PRO A 103 10.12 -11.56 -2.62
C PRO A 103 9.55 -12.93 -2.26
N ASP A 104 9.86 -13.42 -1.06
CA ASP A 104 9.31 -14.66 -0.54
C ASP A 104 7.94 -14.41 0.12
N CYS A 105 6.89 -14.41 -0.71
CA CYS A 105 5.52 -14.19 -0.26
C CYS A 105 5.03 -15.27 0.73
N GLU A 106 5.57 -16.49 0.69
CA GLU A 106 5.17 -17.57 1.63
C GLU A 106 5.80 -17.36 3.01
N ALA A 107 7.08 -16.98 3.04
CA ALA A 107 7.74 -16.60 4.28
C ALA A 107 7.07 -15.37 4.91
N GLN A 108 6.69 -14.37 4.10
CA GLN A 108 5.99 -13.20 4.58
C GLN A 108 4.58 -13.53 5.13
N GLU A 109 3.78 -14.35 4.44
CA GLU A 109 2.49 -14.83 4.95
C GLU A 109 2.64 -15.58 6.28
N LYS A 110 3.67 -16.45 6.39
CA LYS A 110 3.97 -17.19 7.63
C LYS A 110 4.30 -16.22 8.78
N ALA A 111 5.11 -15.20 8.52
CA ALA A 111 5.47 -14.20 9.52
C ALA A 111 4.25 -13.38 9.97
N VAL A 112 3.35 -12.98 9.04
CA VAL A 112 2.08 -12.33 9.39
C VAL A 112 1.24 -13.20 10.32
N ARG A 113 1.11 -14.49 10.02
CA ARG A 113 0.37 -15.45 10.87
C ARG A 113 1.00 -15.68 12.24
N ALA A 114 2.30 -15.48 12.35
CA ALA A 114 3.06 -15.58 13.60
C ALA A 114 3.12 -14.25 14.38
N GLU A 115 2.49 -13.19 13.88
CA GLU A 115 2.57 -11.83 14.42
C GLU A 115 4.04 -11.32 14.54
N ASP A 116 4.92 -11.81 13.65
CA ASP A 116 6.34 -11.49 13.62
C ASP A 116 6.62 -10.34 12.66
N LEU A 117 6.66 -9.11 13.18
CA LEU A 117 6.96 -7.91 12.38
C LEU A 117 8.35 -7.99 11.72
N ALA A 118 9.34 -8.51 12.43
CA ALA A 118 10.70 -8.61 11.91
C ALA A 118 10.76 -9.58 10.71
N GLY A 119 10.09 -10.74 10.83
CA GLY A 119 9.94 -11.70 9.74
C GLY A 119 9.16 -11.13 8.55
N VAL A 120 8.08 -10.37 8.78
CA VAL A 120 7.34 -9.67 7.72
C VAL A 120 8.26 -8.71 6.96
N CYS A 121 9.04 -7.92 7.68
CA CYS A 121 9.98 -6.96 7.10
C CYS A 121 11.14 -7.65 6.36
N ALA A 122 11.66 -8.76 6.90
CA ALA A 122 12.79 -9.49 6.29
C ALA A 122 12.39 -10.17 4.97
N ALA A 123 11.15 -10.66 4.87
CA ALA A 123 10.63 -11.29 3.64
C ALA A 123 10.07 -10.29 2.63
N ALA A 124 9.96 -9.01 2.98
CA ALA A 124 9.40 -7.98 2.11
C ALA A 124 10.38 -7.58 1.00
N GLY A 125 9.85 -7.34 -0.20
CA GLY A 125 10.60 -6.86 -1.35
C GLY A 125 9.66 -6.36 -2.44
N ASN A 126 10.23 -5.66 -3.43
CA ASN A 126 9.45 -5.17 -4.57
C ASN A 126 10.24 -5.35 -5.86
N ALA A 127 9.81 -6.27 -6.71
CA ALA A 127 10.46 -6.57 -7.98
C ALA A 127 10.46 -5.41 -8.98
N LEU A 128 9.56 -4.44 -8.84
CA LEU A 128 9.50 -3.26 -9.72
C LEU A 128 10.53 -2.19 -9.38
N GLU A 129 11.19 -2.24 -8.21
CA GLU A 129 12.18 -1.22 -7.82
C GLU A 129 13.31 -1.04 -8.82
N GLU A 130 13.76 -2.15 -9.43
CA GLU A 130 14.91 -2.15 -10.35
C GLU A 130 14.59 -1.53 -11.73
N CYS A 131 13.31 -1.45 -12.10
CA CYS A 131 12.88 -1.04 -13.43
C CYS A 131 11.85 0.09 -13.50
N SER A 132 11.33 0.52 -12.36
CA SER A 132 10.25 1.52 -12.30
C SER A 132 10.65 2.93 -12.78
N GLY A 133 11.95 3.23 -12.82
CA GLY A 133 12.45 4.58 -13.10
C GLY A 133 12.31 5.58 -11.94
N ALA A 134 12.00 5.09 -10.74
CA ALA A 134 11.95 5.91 -9.51
C ALA A 134 13.37 6.29 -9.06
N ARG A 135 13.88 7.43 -9.54
CA ARG A 135 15.27 7.88 -9.37
C ARG A 135 15.71 8.13 -7.93
N ASP A 136 14.78 8.51 -7.04
CA ASP A 136 15.08 8.81 -5.64
C ASP A 136 14.86 7.61 -4.70
N ASN A 137 14.48 6.45 -5.24
CA ASN A 137 14.13 5.27 -4.46
C ASN A 137 15.20 4.89 -3.43
N GLU A 138 16.44 4.72 -3.86
CA GLU A 138 17.54 4.32 -2.97
C GLU A 138 17.88 5.42 -1.94
N ALA A 139 17.83 6.69 -2.34
CA ALA A 139 18.08 7.80 -1.41
C ALA A 139 17.03 7.86 -0.31
N ILE A 140 15.75 7.71 -0.66
CA ILE A 140 14.65 7.71 0.31
C ILE A 140 14.74 6.48 1.23
N LYS A 141 15.00 5.28 0.68
CA LYS A 141 15.16 4.05 1.46
C LYS A 141 16.32 4.18 2.45
N ALA A 142 17.47 4.71 2.01
CA ALA A 142 18.62 4.94 2.89
C ALA A 142 18.27 5.91 4.02
N ALA A 143 17.61 7.02 3.70
CA ALA A 143 17.20 8.01 4.69
C ALA A 143 16.20 7.43 5.71
N LEU A 144 15.19 6.67 5.28
CA LEU A 144 14.25 6.00 6.17
C LEU A 144 14.96 5.02 7.12
N ARG A 145 15.90 4.22 6.61
CA ARG A 145 16.69 3.29 7.43
C ARG A 145 17.61 4.03 8.41
N GLN A 146 18.23 5.13 7.99
CA GLN A 146 19.05 5.98 8.87
C GLN A 146 18.25 6.52 10.06
N HIS A 147 16.95 6.75 9.87
CA HIS A 147 16.02 7.18 10.91
C HIS A 147 15.29 6.04 11.63
N GLY A 148 15.80 4.80 11.52
CA GLY A 148 15.36 3.66 12.32
C GLY A 148 14.24 2.81 11.72
N ALA A 149 13.96 2.92 10.41
CA ALA A 149 13.05 1.99 9.75
C ALA A 149 13.61 0.55 9.76
N VAL A 150 12.81 -0.41 10.19
CA VAL A 150 13.15 -1.84 10.17
C VAL A 150 13.35 -2.33 8.73
N THR A 151 12.50 -1.86 7.83
CA THR A 151 12.66 -2.02 6.37
C THR A 151 12.16 -0.78 5.66
N ALA A 152 12.63 -0.57 4.42
CA ALA A 152 12.15 0.49 3.56
C ALA A 152 12.08 -0.01 2.11
N LEU A 153 10.93 0.21 1.45
CA LEU A 153 10.61 -0.28 0.12
C LEU A 153 9.79 0.74 -0.66
N MET A 154 9.92 0.71 -1.98
CA MET A 154 8.99 1.37 -2.87
C MET A 154 7.62 0.70 -2.80
N THR A 155 6.53 1.47 -2.81
CA THR A 155 5.18 0.92 -2.84
C THR A 155 4.68 0.75 -4.29
N GLY A 156 4.21 -0.46 -4.61
CA GLY A 156 3.68 -0.80 -5.92
C GLY A 156 4.66 -0.44 -7.05
N SER A 157 4.18 0.26 -8.07
CA SER A 157 5.00 0.75 -9.19
C SER A 157 5.81 2.03 -8.89
N GLY A 158 5.67 2.58 -7.70
CA GLY A 158 6.31 3.84 -7.28
C GLY A 158 5.43 5.07 -7.64
N ALA A 159 5.92 6.28 -7.36
CA ALA A 159 7.24 6.64 -6.85
C ALA A 159 7.37 6.69 -5.33
N ALA A 160 6.28 6.52 -4.56
CA ALA A 160 6.37 6.60 -3.11
C ALA A 160 7.18 5.44 -2.53
N VAL A 161 7.89 5.74 -1.45
CA VAL A 161 8.68 4.79 -0.66
C VAL A 161 8.18 4.83 0.77
N PHE A 162 8.03 3.68 1.40
CA PHE A 162 7.65 3.61 2.81
C PHE A 162 8.72 2.94 3.66
N GLY A 163 8.84 3.39 4.90
CA GLY A 163 9.58 2.71 5.94
C GLY A 163 8.65 2.15 7.00
N VAL A 164 8.98 1.00 7.56
CA VAL A 164 8.23 0.35 8.65
C VAL A 164 8.91 0.64 9.97
N PHE A 165 8.13 1.08 10.95
CA PHE A 165 8.60 1.44 12.29
C PHE A 165 7.79 0.70 13.37
N PRO A 166 8.42 0.26 14.47
CA PRO A 166 7.70 -0.44 15.52
C PRO A 166 6.84 0.49 16.40
N THR A 167 7.11 1.81 16.40
CA THR A 167 6.39 2.78 17.23
C THR A 167 6.00 4.03 16.45
N GLU A 168 4.92 4.69 16.91
CA GLU A 168 4.46 5.97 16.35
C GLU A 168 5.52 7.05 16.46
N GLU A 169 6.19 7.13 17.63
CA GLU A 169 7.21 8.12 17.91
C GLU A 169 8.37 8.03 16.90
N ALA A 170 8.86 6.82 16.63
CA ALA A 170 9.93 6.61 15.65
C ALA A 170 9.48 6.99 14.23
N ALA A 171 8.28 6.61 13.82
CA ALA A 171 7.74 6.97 12.51
C ALA A 171 7.56 8.49 12.35
N ARG A 172 7.03 9.17 13.38
CA ARG A 172 6.86 10.64 13.37
C ARG A 172 8.20 11.37 13.38
N GLY A 173 9.17 10.88 14.17
CA GLY A 173 10.54 11.43 14.19
C GLY A 173 11.21 11.36 12.82
N ALA A 174 11.12 10.20 12.15
CA ALA A 174 11.59 10.03 10.78
C ALA A 174 10.87 10.98 9.82
N ALA A 175 9.55 11.07 9.90
CA ALA A 175 8.76 11.95 9.04
C ALA A 175 9.17 13.41 9.17
N GLU A 176 9.37 13.91 10.40
CA GLU A 176 9.82 15.29 10.62
C GLU A 176 11.22 15.56 10.02
N ALA A 177 12.15 14.63 10.21
CA ALA A 177 13.49 14.77 9.65
C ALA A 177 13.49 14.79 8.11
N LEU A 178 12.62 14.01 7.49
CA LEU A 178 12.58 13.86 6.04
C LEU A 178 11.83 14.98 5.32
N LYS A 179 10.95 15.73 5.98
CA LYS A 179 10.25 16.88 5.41
C LYS A 179 11.18 17.99 4.88
N ALA A 180 12.40 18.07 5.36
CA ALA A 180 13.39 19.03 4.87
C ALA A 180 13.84 18.72 3.43
N GLN A 181 13.82 17.46 3.04
CA GLN A 181 14.30 17.00 1.72
C GLN A 181 13.15 16.64 0.77
N TRP A 182 12.04 16.13 1.30
CA TRP A 182 10.88 15.73 0.52
C TRP A 182 9.61 16.43 0.98
N PRO A 183 8.87 17.10 0.06
CA PRO A 183 7.74 17.95 0.44
C PRO A 183 6.51 17.17 0.90
N GLN A 184 6.42 15.89 0.54
CA GLN A 184 5.28 15.05 0.85
C GLN A 184 5.71 13.84 1.69
N VAL A 185 5.55 13.98 3.01
CA VAL A 185 5.86 12.92 3.99
C VAL A 185 4.64 12.71 4.87
N TYR A 186 4.21 11.46 4.98
CA TYR A 186 3.02 11.05 5.70
C TYR A 186 3.37 9.99 6.74
N VAL A 187 2.60 9.95 7.83
CA VAL A 187 2.64 8.87 8.82
C VAL A 187 1.31 8.14 8.78
N ALA A 188 1.33 6.82 8.74
CA ALA A 188 0.16 5.97 8.69
C ALA A 188 0.35 4.70 9.52
N GLN A 189 -0.74 3.99 9.75
CA GLN A 189 -0.73 2.65 10.35
C GLN A 189 -1.65 1.72 9.56
N PRO A 190 -1.51 0.39 9.71
CA PRO A 190 -2.40 -0.57 9.07
C PRO A 190 -3.86 -0.33 9.45
N ASP A 191 -4.78 -0.32 8.48
CA ASP A 191 -6.22 -0.34 8.73
C ASP A 191 -6.73 -1.79 8.63
N LYS A 192 -7.64 -2.16 9.53
CA LYS A 192 -8.22 -3.50 9.63
C LYS A 192 -9.35 -3.75 8.63
N GLY A 193 -9.85 -2.72 7.96
CA GLY A 193 -11.00 -2.82 7.05
C GLY A 193 -10.84 -2.01 5.78
N GLY A 194 -11.61 -2.39 4.76
CA GLY A 194 -11.69 -1.67 3.50
C GLY A 194 -12.65 -0.48 3.52
N ALA A 195 -13.08 -0.11 2.32
CA ALA A 195 -14.03 0.98 2.14
C ALA A 195 -15.32 0.73 2.92
N ARG A 196 -15.76 1.72 3.70
CA ARG A 196 -16.93 1.63 4.56
C ARG A 196 -17.66 2.96 4.69
N VAL A 197 -18.95 2.90 4.91
CA VAL A 197 -19.73 4.08 5.27
C VAL A 197 -19.42 4.42 6.73
N VAL A 198 -19.03 5.66 6.96
CA VAL A 198 -18.83 6.20 8.32
C VAL A 198 -19.90 7.24 8.60
N SER A 199 -20.54 7.17 9.77
CA SER A 199 -21.46 8.23 10.21
C SER A 199 -20.64 9.47 10.57
N PRO A 200 -21.00 10.65 10.04
CA PRO A 200 -20.33 11.87 10.42
C PRO A 200 -20.47 12.10 11.93
N LYS A 201 -19.38 12.45 12.61
CA LYS A 201 -19.39 12.69 14.07
C LYS A 201 -20.32 13.84 14.53
N TRP A 202 -20.79 14.66 13.60
CA TRP A 202 -21.72 15.76 13.87
C TRP A 202 -23.20 15.37 13.73
N LEU A 203 -23.49 14.10 13.38
CA LEU A 203 -24.84 13.54 13.37
C LEU A 203 -25.22 12.87 14.71
N LEU A 204 -24.31 12.83 15.67
CA LEU A 204 -24.49 12.41 17.04
C LEU A 204 -24.40 13.64 17.94
#